data_e31b515cb918f4fba8a9eff1de3b22fa
#
_entry.id   e31b515cb918f4fba8a9eff1de3b22fa
#
_cell.length_a   1.000
_cell.length_b   1.000
_cell.length_c   1.000
_cell.angle_alpha   90.00
_cell.angle_beta   90.00
_cell.angle_gamma   90.00
#
_symmetry.space_group_name_H-M   'P 1'
#
loop_
_entity.id
_entity.type
_entity.pdbx_description
1 polymer ?
#
loop_
_entity_poly.entity_id
_entity_poly.type
_entity_poly.pdbx_seq_one_letter_code
_entity_poly.pdbx_strand_id
1 'polypeptide(L)'
;MTGPRPVRRRGGSSAKERANWRATYEDSRYDQLPWFDPGPSPQVVLAVDTGFLTRGMEILDVGCGAGSNVLYLARSGFRASGIDLSPGAVTAARGRLAEAHLDARIGEGDVLALPFPAGSFDGLVDNGCFHTISLRRRGRYADEVHRVLRPGGAFVLSWVAREHTSPMGPRHRPSLQEVVTLLESRFLFLRTGFRSASEAEGPSAYFAFLRRRTEPYPPTR
;
A
#
# COMPACT_ATOMS: atom_id res chain seq x y z
N MET A 1 -17.05 -28.38 22.71
CA MET A 1 -17.03 -27.61 21.44
C MET A 1 -15.66 -26.96 21.33
N THR A 2 -14.76 -27.55 20.52
CA THR A 2 -13.41 -27.04 20.29
C THR A 2 -13.49 -26.04 19.16
N GLY A 3 -13.27 -24.75 19.48
CA GLY A 3 -13.19 -23.69 18.49
C GLY A 3 -12.08 -23.94 17.46
N PRO A 4 -12.18 -23.36 16.24
CA PRO A 4 -11.20 -23.59 15.19
C PRO A 4 -9.82 -23.09 15.64
N ARG A 5 -8.81 -23.95 15.54
CA ARG A 5 -7.41 -23.59 15.82
C ARG A 5 -6.98 -22.44 14.91
N PRO A 6 -6.26 -21.42 15.43
CA PRO A 6 -5.73 -20.37 14.59
C PRO A 6 -4.79 -20.96 13.54
N VAL A 7 -5.10 -20.73 12.27
CA VAL A 7 -4.25 -21.10 11.14
C VAL A 7 -2.92 -20.36 11.31
N ARG A 8 -1.84 -21.06 11.62
CA ARG A 8 -0.49 -20.49 11.60
C ARG A 8 -0.18 -20.03 10.17
N ARG A 9 -0.34 -18.74 9.90
CA ARG A 9 0.05 -18.13 8.63
C ARG A 9 1.58 -18.12 8.53
N ARG A 10 2.16 -19.18 7.95
CA ARG A 10 3.58 -19.23 7.59
C ARG A 10 3.80 -18.28 6.41
N GLY A 11 4.70 -17.29 6.52
CA GLY A 11 5.16 -16.53 5.37
C GLY A 11 5.16 -15.00 5.47
N GLY A 12 5.10 -14.39 6.64
CA GLY A 12 5.29 -12.95 6.84
C GLY A 12 6.72 -12.46 6.54
N SER A 13 6.96 -11.15 6.70
CA SER A 13 8.28 -10.52 6.57
C SER A 13 9.32 -11.17 7.47
N SER A 14 10.56 -11.26 7.01
CA SER A 14 11.64 -11.85 7.80
C SER A 14 11.95 -10.99 9.03
N ALA A 15 12.57 -11.60 10.05
CA ALA A 15 13.03 -10.86 11.21
C ALA A 15 13.96 -9.70 10.84
N LYS A 16 14.83 -9.90 9.82
CA LYS A 16 15.74 -8.87 9.31
C LYS A 16 14.99 -7.70 8.65
N GLU A 17 13.98 -7.97 7.83
CA GLU A 17 13.16 -6.91 7.20
C GLU A 17 12.41 -6.10 8.26
N ARG A 18 11.80 -6.79 9.24
CA ARG A 18 11.14 -6.12 10.37
C ARG A 18 12.11 -5.26 11.18
N ALA A 19 13.30 -5.79 11.49
CA ALA A 19 14.32 -5.04 12.22
C ALA A 19 14.80 -3.82 11.44
N ASN A 20 15.03 -3.94 10.12
CA ASN A 20 15.45 -2.82 9.29
C ASN A 20 14.40 -1.68 9.26
N TRP A 21 13.11 -2.00 9.02
CA TRP A 21 12.06 -0.98 9.00
C TRP A 21 11.84 -0.35 10.38
N ARG A 22 11.93 -1.15 11.45
CA ARG A 22 11.86 -0.64 12.81
C ARG A 22 12.99 0.36 13.08
N ALA A 23 14.25 -0.01 12.84
CA ALA A 23 15.40 0.86 13.01
C ALA A 23 15.28 2.15 12.16
N THR A 24 14.79 2.07 10.93
CA THR A 24 14.62 3.23 10.06
C THR A 24 13.75 4.32 10.67
N TYR A 25 12.68 3.96 11.38
CA TYR A 25 11.77 4.93 12.03
C TYR A 25 12.11 5.20 13.50
N GLU A 26 12.97 4.40 14.14
CA GLU A 26 13.49 4.65 15.49
C GLU A 26 14.70 5.57 15.46
N ASP A 27 15.61 5.37 14.48
CA ASP A 27 16.88 6.09 14.37
C ASP A 27 16.73 7.46 13.66
N SER A 28 15.64 7.68 12.93
CA SER A 28 15.42 8.90 12.15
C SER A 28 14.08 9.53 12.48
N ARG A 29 14.06 10.85 12.57
CA ARG A 29 12.79 11.57 12.53
C ARG A 29 12.09 11.26 11.22
N TYR A 30 10.80 10.85 11.28
CA TYR A 30 10.05 10.44 10.08
C TYR A 30 9.99 11.54 9.01
N ASP A 31 10.01 12.82 9.43
CA ASP A 31 9.97 14.00 8.57
C ASP A 31 11.30 14.29 7.84
N GLN A 32 12.36 13.57 8.18
CA GLN A 32 13.69 13.62 7.53
C GLN A 32 13.91 12.42 6.59
N LEU A 33 12.99 11.47 6.54
CA LEU A 33 13.12 10.32 5.65
C LEU A 33 12.98 10.78 4.19
N PRO A 34 13.86 10.31 3.28
CA PRO A 34 13.92 10.82 1.90
C PRO A 34 12.67 10.54 1.05
N TRP A 35 11.78 9.67 1.54
CA TRP A 35 10.48 9.38 0.89
C TRP A 35 9.30 10.03 1.61
N PHE A 36 9.54 10.77 2.69
CA PHE A 36 8.47 11.42 3.40
C PHE A 36 7.97 12.65 2.61
N ASP A 37 6.67 12.66 2.40
CA ASP A 37 5.94 13.82 1.90
C ASP A 37 4.81 14.11 2.90
N PRO A 38 4.66 15.34 3.40
CA PRO A 38 3.57 15.70 4.30
C PRO A 38 2.20 15.63 3.63
N GLY A 39 2.14 15.77 2.29
CA GLY A 39 0.93 15.69 1.49
C GLY A 39 0.57 14.27 1.05
N PRO A 40 -0.62 14.09 0.44
CA PRO A 40 -1.02 12.82 -0.16
C PRO A 40 -0.24 12.56 -1.45
N SER A 41 -0.09 11.28 -1.81
CA SER A 41 0.47 10.97 -3.12
C SER A 41 -0.44 11.47 -4.25
N PRO A 42 0.12 12.01 -5.35
CA PRO A 42 -0.67 12.52 -6.48
C PRO A 42 -1.62 11.48 -7.07
N GLN A 43 -1.26 10.19 -7.01
CA GLN A 43 -2.08 9.10 -7.52
C GLN A 43 -3.33 8.85 -6.66
N VAL A 44 -3.22 9.06 -5.35
CA VAL A 44 -4.38 8.97 -4.44
C VAL A 44 -5.31 10.16 -4.66
N VAL A 45 -4.77 11.36 -4.83
CA VAL A 45 -5.56 12.55 -5.20
C VAL A 45 -6.29 12.30 -6.52
N LEU A 46 -5.58 11.86 -7.56
CA LEU A 46 -6.17 11.53 -8.86
C LEU A 46 -7.28 10.49 -8.75
N ALA A 47 -7.11 9.46 -7.92
CA ALA A 47 -8.12 8.42 -7.72
C ALA A 47 -9.40 8.97 -7.05
N VAL A 48 -9.26 9.93 -6.14
CA VAL A 48 -10.40 10.62 -5.50
C VAL A 48 -11.07 11.56 -6.49
N ASP A 49 -10.30 12.40 -7.17
CA ASP A 49 -10.83 13.43 -8.09
C ASP A 49 -11.57 12.82 -9.30
N THR A 50 -11.10 11.66 -9.77
CA THR A 50 -11.75 10.93 -10.87
C THR A 50 -12.92 10.04 -10.44
N GLY A 51 -13.23 9.98 -9.13
CA GLY A 51 -14.27 9.10 -8.60
C GLY A 51 -13.93 7.61 -8.64
N PHE A 52 -12.65 7.26 -8.85
CA PHE A 52 -12.20 5.86 -8.73
C PHE A 52 -12.27 5.36 -7.28
N LEU A 53 -11.94 6.24 -6.32
CA LEU A 53 -12.27 6.11 -4.91
C LEU A 53 -13.40 7.10 -4.59
N THR A 54 -14.46 6.64 -3.93
CA THR A 54 -15.64 7.44 -3.59
C THR A 54 -15.82 7.58 -2.09
N ARG A 55 -16.31 8.75 -1.64
CA ARG A 55 -16.56 9.03 -0.22
C ARG A 55 -17.37 7.93 0.45
N GLY A 56 -17.07 7.68 1.72
CA GLY A 56 -17.72 6.64 2.51
C GLY A 56 -17.13 5.24 2.34
N MET A 57 -16.25 5.00 1.36
CA MET A 57 -15.54 3.73 1.24
C MET A 57 -14.66 3.45 2.45
N GLU A 58 -14.56 2.18 2.84
CA GLU A 58 -13.56 1.63 3.75
C GLU A 58 -12.23 1.44 3.00
N ILE A 59 -11.25 2.31 3.26
CA ILE A 59 -9.94 2.29 2.57
C ILE A 59 -8.85 1.89 3.53
N LEU A 60 -7.97 0.98 3.09
CA LEU A 60 -6.74 0.62 3.78
C LEU A 60 -5.52 1.13 3.00
N ASP A 61 -4.67 1.91 3.66
CA ASP A 61 -3.32 2.27 3.18
C ASP A 61 -2.32 1.24 3.71
N VAL A 62 -1.70 0.46 2.83
CA VAL A 62 -0.77 -0.62 3.18
C VAL A 62 0.68 -0.12 3.12
N GLY A 63 1.41 -0.23 4.24
CA GLY A 63 2.70 0.43 4.40
C GLY A 63 2.55 1.93 4.50
N CYS A 64 1.62 2.39 5.34
CA CYS A 64 1.16 3.79 5.39
C CYS A 64 2.23 4.79 5.88
N GLY A 65 3.36 4.32 6.41
CA GLY A 65 4.40 5.18 6.95
C GLY A 65 3.85 6.15 8.00
N ALA A 66 4.20 7.44 7.89
CA ALA A 66 3.68 8.50 8.75
C ALA A 66 2.26 8.98 8.39
N GLY A 67 1.51 8.25 7.55
CA GLY A 67 0.07 8.39 7.37
C GLY A 67 -0.40 9.51 6.45
N SER A 68 0.42 10.07 5.56
CA SER A 68 0.03 11.19 4.71
C SER A 68 -1.21 10.92 3.84
N ASN A 69 -1.29 9.74 3.21
CA ASN A 69 -2.49 9.35 2.47
C ASN A 69 -3.68 9.11 3.39
N VAL A 70 -3.47 8.50 4.57
CA VAL A 70 -4.55 8.25 5.54
C VAL A 70 -5.16 9.56 6.02
N LEU A 71 -4.33 10.58 6.34
CA LEU A 71 -4.81 11.91 6.72
C LEU A 71 -5.66 12.55 5.61
N TYR A 72 -5.18 12.49 4.37
CA TYR A 72 -5.91 13.02 3.21
C TYR A 72 -7.25 12.32 3.01
N LEU A 73 -7.26 10.99 3.02
CA LEU A 73 -8.49 10.20 2.86
C LEU A 73 -9.49 10.48 3.97
N ALA A 74 -9.04 10.54 5.24
CA ALA A 74 -9.92 10.88 6.37
C ALA A 74 -10.54 12.28 6.22
N ARG A 75 -9.74 13.30 5.85
CA ARG A 75 -10.24 14.66 5.54
C ARG A 75 -11.23 14.68 4.38
N SER A 76 -11.05 13.79 3.42
CA SER A 76 -11.91 13.68 2.23
C SER A 76 -13.19 12.88 2.48
N GLY A 77 -13.45 12.42 3.71
CA GLY A 77 -14.68 11.74 4.11
C GLY A 77 -14.71 10.23 3.82
N PHE A 78 -13.53 9.60 3.76
CA PHE A 78 -13.38 8.14 3.72
C PHE A 78 -13.28 7.56 5.13
N ARG A 79 -13.69 6.31 5.32
CA ARG A 79 -13.35 5.52 6.50
C ARG A 79 -11.94 4.95 6.32
N ALA A 80 -10.94 5.78 6.64
CA ALA A 80 -9.55 5.47 6.38
C ALA A 80 -8.93 4.61 7.49
N SER A 81 -8.10 3.66 7.07
CA SER A 81 -7.24 2.86 7.95
C SER A 81 -5.83 2.81 7.36
N GLY A 82 -4.83 2.66 8.20
CA GLY A 82 -3.45 2.46 7.78
C GLY A 82 -2.79 1.31 8.55
N ILE A 83 -1.88 0.61 7.89
CA ILE A 83 -1.06 -0.42 8.51
C ILE A 83 0.39 -0.25 8.10
N ASP A 84 1.31 -0.37 9.05
CA ASP A 84 2.74 -0.36 8.80
C ASP A 84 3.46 -1.43 9.63
N LEU A 85 4.61 -1.88 9.16
CA LEU A 85 5.44 -2.88 9.84
C LEU A 85 6.23 -2.26 11.00
N SER A 86 6.47 -0.94 10.95
CA SER A 86 7.25 -0.19 11.94
C SER A 86 6.37 0.43 13.02
N PRO A 87 6.60 0.12 14.30
CA PRO A 87 5.94 0.82 15.41
C PRO A 87 6.18 2.34 15.41
N GLY A 88 7.37 2.79 14.99
CA GLY A 88 7.70 4.21 14.88
C GLY A 88 6.84 4.92 13.82
N ALA A 89 6.63 4.29 12.65
CA ALA A 89 5.72 4.78 11.63
C ALA A 89 4.28 4.90 12.15
N VAL A 90 3.79 3.86 12.83
CA VAL A 90 2.45 3.82 13.45
C VAL A 90 2.30 4.95 14.48
N THR A 91 3.31 5.16 15.32
CA THR A 91 3.30 6.25 16.32
C THR A 91 3.25 7.62 15.65
N ALA A 92 4.07 7.85 14.62
CA ALA A 92 4.08 9.09 13.85
C ALA A 92 2.72 9.36 13.18
N ALA A 93 2.14 8.35 12.53
CA ALA A 93 0.84 8.48 11.87
C ALA A 93 -0.29 8.81 12.87
N ARG A 94 -0.31 8.16 14.02
CA ARG A 94 -1.28 8.44 15.09
C ARG A 94 -1.12 9.85 15.67
N GLY A 95 0.13 10.31 15.88
CA GLY A 95 0.40 11.66 16.33
C GLY A 95 -0.14 12.71 15.37
N ARG A 96 0.16 12.55 14.07
CA ARG A 96 -0.34 13.46 13.01
C ARG A 96 -1.86 13.46 12.87
N LEU A 97 -2.52 12.31 13.03
CA LEU A 97 -3.98 12.23 13.05
C LEU A 97 -4.57 12.97 14.24
N ALA A 98 -4.00 12.79 15.44
CA ALA A 98 -4.43 13.48 16.65
C ALA A 98 -4.28 15.01 16.54
N GLU A 99 -3.13 15.49 16.06
CA GLU A 99 -2.87 16.91 15.78
C GLU A 99 -3.85 17.49 14.76
N ALA A 100 -4.26 16.70 13.79
CA ALA A 100 -5.22 17.10 12.76
C ALA A 100 -6.69 16.93 13.17
N HIS A 101 -6.97 16.42 14.38
CA HIS A 101 -8.32 16.07 14.87
C HIS A 101 -9.09 15.16 13.89
N LEU A 102 -8.42 14.17 13.31
CA LEU A 102 -8.99 13.23 12.35
C LEU A 102 -9.17 11.84 12.98
N ASP A 103 -10.31 11.21 12.67
CA ASP A 103 -10.56 9.81 13.05
C ASP A 103 -10.15 8.86 11.93
N ALA A 104 -9.14 8.04 12.20
CA ALA A 104 -8.69 6.95 11.33
C ALA A 104 -7.99 5.87 12.17
N ARG A 105 -8.00 4.64 11.70
CA ARG A 105 -7.41 3.50 12.42
C ARG A 105 -6.01 3.22 11.89
N ILE A 106 -5.00 3.35 12.76
CA ILE A 106 -3.61 2.99 12.42
C ILE A 106 -3.16 1.83 13.30
N GLY A 107 -2.63 0.80 12.66
CA GLY A 107 -2.13 -0.41 13.32
C GLY A 107 -0.77 -0.88 12.85
N GLU A 108 -0.07 -1.62 13.73
CA GLU A 108 1.13 -2.37 13.33
C GLU A 108 0.69 -3.65 12.61
N GLY A 109 1.36 -3.98 11.51
CA GLY A 109 1.09 -5.23 10.79
C GLY A 109 1.94 -5.43 9.55
N ASP A 110 1.97 -6.68 9.11
CA ASP A 110 2.74 -7.13 7.97
C ASP A 110 1.84 -7.24 6.73
N VAL A 111 2.17 -6.53 5.66
CA VAL A 111 1.43 -6.58 4.38
C VAL A 111 1.45 -7.97 3.72
N LEU A 112 2.35 -8.84 4.15
CA LEU A 112 2.41 -10.25 3.74
C LEU A 112 1.50 -11.17 4.59
N ALA A 113 0.86 -10.63 5.63
CA ALA A 113 -0.05 -11.36 6.52
C ALA A 113 -1.02 -10.38 7.19
N LEU A 114 -1.81 -9.68 6.37
CA LEU A 114 -2.73 -8.63 6.81
C LEU A 114 -3.69 -9.14 7.90
N PRO A 115 -3.80 -8.46 9.06
CA PRO A 115 -4.60 -8.94 10.20
C PRO A 115 -6.10 -8.66 10.04
N PHE A 116 -6.59 -8.63 8.82
CA PHE A 116 -8.00 -8.36 8.50
C PHE A 116 -8.67 -9.59 7.88
N PRO A 117 -9.97 -9.79 8.08
CA PRO A 117 -10.76 -10.78 7.35
C PRO A 117 -10.73 -10.56 5.83
N ALA A 118 -11.12 -11.57 5.07
CA ALA A 118 -11.34 -11.42 3.64
C ALA A 118 -12.51 -10.44 3.37
N GLY A 119 -12.37 -9.60 2.35
CA GLY A 119 -13.43 -8.66 1.96
C GLY A 119 -13.72 -7.57 2.99
N SER A 120 -12.72 -7.13 3.76
CA SER A 120 -12.88 -6.06 4.76
C SER A 120 -12.97 -4.67 4.16
N PHE A 121 -12.36 -4.42 3.00
CA PHE A 121 -12.18 -3.09 2.45
C PHE A 121 -12.80 -2.92 1.07
N ASP A 122 -13.35 -1.72 0.81
CA ASP A 122 -13.83 -1.30 -0.51
C ASP A 122 -12.68 -0.89 -1.41
N GLY A 123 -11.57 -0.40 -0.82
CA GLY A 123 -10.38 -0.02 -1.55
C GLY A 123 -9.10 -0.18 -0.76
N LEU A 124 -8.00 -0.31 -1.50
CA LEU A 124 -6.63 -0.26 -0.98
C LEU A 124 -5.82 0.81 -1.69
N VAL A 125 -4.86 1.36 -0.95
CA VAL A 125 -3.80 2.23 -1.44
C VAL A 125 -2.46 1.61 -1.07
N ASP A 126 -1.52 1.60 -2.01
CA ASP A 126 -0.10 1.32 -1.78
C ASP A 126 0.72 2.38 -2.52
N ASN A 127 1.36 3.25 -1.77
CA ASN A 127 2.27 4.25 -2.32
C ASN A 127 3.71 3.94 -1.88
N GLY A 128 4.35 3.00 -2.56
CA GLY A 128 5.76 2.72 -2.34
C GLY A 128 6.09 1.57 -1.38
N CYS A 129 5.11 0.87 -0.82
CA CYS A 129 5.37 -0.33 -0.04
C CYS A 129 5.74 -1.53 -0.93
N PHE A 130 4.97 -1.78 -1.98
CA PHE A 130 5.13 -2.92 -2.88
C PHE A 130 6.55 -3.10 -3.42
N HIS A 131 7.20 -2.03 -3.85
CA HIS A 131 8.53 -2.11 -4.45
C HIS A 131 9.65 -2.44 -3.44
N THR A 132 9.38 -2.32 -2.14
CA THR A 132 10.31 -2.74 -1.09
C THR A 132 10.26 -4.24 -0.82
N ILE A 133 9.20 -4.91 -1.28
CA ILE A 133 8.98 -6.34 -1.06
C ILE A 133 9.88 -7.14 -2.02
N SER A 134 10.60 -8.12 -1.47
CA SER A 134 11.44 -9.01 -2.26
C SER A 134 10.61 -9.79 -3.30
N LEU A 135 11.19 -10.02 -4.50
CA LEU A 135 10.54 -10.70 -5.63
C LEU A 135 9.82 -12.00 -5.20
N ARG A 136 10.49 -12.81 -4.39
CA ARG A 136 9.96 -14.12 -3.92
C ARG A 136 8.66 -14.01 -3.10
N ARG A 137 8.34 -12.82 -2.58
CA ARG A 137 7.21 -12.58 -1.69
C ARG A 137 6.10 -11.73 -2.30
N ARG A 138 6.34 -11.15 -3.48
CA ARG A 138 5.33 -10.32 -4.16
C ARG A 138 4.05 -11.09 -4.49
N GLY A 139 4.16 -12.40 -4.80
CA GLY A 139 2.98 -13.26 -4.95
C GLY A 139 2.13 -13.32 -3.69
N ARG A 140 2.78 -13.48 -2.52
CA ARG A 140 2.11 -13.48 -1.22
C ARG A 140 1.44 -12.13 -0.91
N TYR A 141 2.12 -11.03 -1.20
CA TYR A 141 1.54 -9.69 -1.09
C TYR A 141 0.28 -9.56 -1.97
N ALA A 142 0.36 -9.97 -3.23
CA ALA A 142 -0.77 -9.94 -4.15
C ALA A 142 -1.97 -10.77 -3.64
N ASP A 143 -1.71 -11.94 -3.04
CA ASP A 143 -2.75 -12.78 -2.42
C ASP A 143 -3.42 -12.08 -1.24
N GLU A 144 -2.65 -11.42 -0.36
CA GLU A 144 -3.19 -10.72 0.81
C GLU A 144 -3.99 -9.47 0.42
N VAL A 145 -3.48 -8.65 -0.51
CA VAL A 145 -4.20 -7.48 -1.05
C VAL A 145 -5.51 -7.93 -1.71
N HIS A 146 -5.46 -8.97 -2.56
CA HIS A 146 -6.67 -9.52 -3.17
C HIS A 146 -7.65 -10.05 -2.11
N ARG A 147 -7.17 -10.75 -1.10
CA ARG A 147 -8.00 -11.36 -0.06
C ARG A 147 -8.79 -10.34 0.74
N VAL A 148 -8.16 -9.25 1.18
CA VAL A 148 -8.80 -8.27 2.06
C VAL A 148 -9.71 -7.28 1.33
N LEU A 149 -9.56 -7.11 0.02
CA LEU A 149 -10.49 -6.34 -0.79
C LEU A 149 -11.82 -7.08 -0.97
N ARG A 150 -12.92 -6.36 -1.03
CA ARG A 150 -14.23 -6.87 -1.50
C ARG A 150 -14.16 -7.21 -2.99
N PRO A 151 -14.97 -8.16 -3.49
CA PRO A 151 -15.13 -8.35 -4.94
C PRO A 151 -15.44 -7.02 -5.64
N GLY A 152 -14.75 -6.71 -6.74
CA GLY A 152 -14.88 -5.41 -7.42
C GLY A 152 -14.22 -4.23 -6.70
N GLY A 153 -13.58 -4.45 -5.54
CA GLY A 153 -12.90 -3.41 -4.76
C GLY A 153 -11.76 -2.73 -5.52
N ALA A 154 -11.53 -1.46 -5.22
CA ALA A 154 -10.54 -0.61 -5.86
C ALA A 154 -9.14 -0.85 -5.31
N PHE A 155 -8.12 -0.78 -6.15
CA PHE A 155 -6.73 -0.80 -5.71
C PHE A 155 -5.91 0.27 -6.46
N VAL A 156 -5.34 1.20 -5.71
CA VAL A 156 -4.40 2.22 -6.20
C VAL A 156 -3.01 1.79 -5.81
N LEU A 157 -2.19 1.44 -6.80
CA LEU A 157 -0.81 1.00 -6.61
C LEU A 157 0.16 1.98 -7.26
N SER A 158 1.16 2.43 -6.51
CA SER A 158 2.26 3.25 -7.04
C SER A 158 3.61 2.69 -6.60
N TRP A 159 4.57 2.67 -7.53
CA TRP A 159 5.91 2.15 -7.25
C TRP A 159 6.99 2.92 -8.02
N VAL A 160 8.19 3.00 -7.44
CA VAL A 160 9.34 3.63 -8.11
C VAL A 160 9.67 2.87 -9.38
N ALA A 161 9.78 3.60 -10.48
CA ALA A 161 10.06 3.05 -11.81
C ALA A 161 11.47 2.44 -11.88
N ARG A 162 11.63 1.39 -12.71
CA ARG A 162 12.93 0.76 -12.96
C ARG A 162 13.93 1.76 -13.56
N GLU A 163 13.44 2.67 -14.36
CA GLU A 163 14.20 3.71 -15.06
C GLU A 163 14.71 4.83 -14.14
N HIS A 164 14.27 4.83 -12.88
CA HIS A 164 14.77 5.81 -11.91
C HIS A 164 16.21 5.51 -11.52
N THR A 165 17.12 6.44 -11.78
CA THR A 165 18.58 6.26 -11.66
C THR A 165 19.16 6.55 -10.29
N SER A 166 18.37 7.07 -9.32
CA SER A 166 18.86 7.36 -7.97
C SER A 166 19.44 6.11 -7.30
N PRO A 167 20.59 6.20 -6.64
CA PRO A 167 21.16 5.13 -5.84
C PRO A 167 20.32 4.82 -4.60
N MET A 168 19.45 5.76 -4.19
CA MET A 168 18.52 5.58 -3.08
C MET A 168 17.25 4.88 -3.56
N GLY A 169 16.79 3.93 -2.77
CA GLY A 169 15.56 3.19 -3.04
C GLY A 169 15.76 1.67 -3.15
N PRO A 170 14.69 0.92 -3.47
CA PRO A 170 14.72 -0.52 -3.45
C PRO A 170 15.64 -1.09 -4.54
N ARG A 171 16.35 -2.16 -4.22
CA ARG A 171 17.27 -2.85 -5.15
C ARG A 171 16.56 -3.47 -6.36
N HIS A 172 15.28 -3.84 -6.22
CA HIS A 172 14.49 -4.52 -7.24
C HIS A 172 13.24 -3.70 -7.58
N ARG A 173 13.40 -2.74 -8.49
CA ARG A 173 12.30 -1.93 -9.01
C ARG A 173 11.60 -2.72 -10.11
N PRO A 174 10.32 -3.08 -9.94
CA PRO A 174 9.62 -3.84 -10.97
C PRO A 174 9.29 -2.96 -12.19
N SER A 175 9.39 -3.54 -13.39
CA SER A 175 8.83 -2.94 -14.59
C SER A 175 7.30 -3.03 -14.56
N LEU A 176 6.63 -2.25 -15.41
CA LEU A 176 5.18 -2.35 -15.57
C LEU A 176 4.76 -3.77 -15.99
N GLN A 177 5.50 -4.41 -16.91
CA GLN A 177 5.20 -5.76 -17.37
C GLN A 177 5.27 -6.80 -16.24
N GLU A 178 6.27 -6.70 -15.36
CA GLU A 178 6.38 -7.60 -14.20
C GLU A 178 5.20 -7.44 -13.23
N VAL A 179 4.72 -6.20 -13.04
CA VAL A 179 3.54 -5.92 -12.19
C VAL A 179 2.26 -6.44 -12.85
N VAL A 180 2.09 -6.25 -14.16
CA VAL A 180 0.94 -6.78 -14.90
C VAL A 180 0.90 -8.30 -14.78
N THR A 181 1.98 -8.99 -15.12
CA THR A 181 2.07 -10.46 -15.04
C THR A 181 1.78 -10.99 -13.63
N LEU A 182 2.22 -10.27 -12.60
CA LEU A 182 1.96 -10.65 -11.20
C LEU A 182 0.48 -10.52 -10.81
N LEU A 183 -0.18 -9.46 -11.29
CA LEU A 183 -1.49 -9.04 -10.76
C LEU A 183 -2.67 -9.37 -11.69
N GLU A 184 -2.47 -9.59 -12.99
CA GLU A 184 -3.55 -9.73 -13.98
C GLU A 184 -4.54 -10.87 -13.69
N SER A 185 -4.07 -11.97 -13.06
CA SER A 185 -4.95 -13.07 -12.66
C SER A 185 -5.91 -12.71 -11.52
N ARG A 186 -5.63 -11.65 -10.76
CA ARG A 186 -6.37 -11.21 -9.58
C ARG A 186 -7.12 -9.91 -9.79
N PHE A 187 -6.60 -9.06 -10.71
CA PHE A 187 -7.07 -7.69 -10.90
C PHE A 187 -7.27 -7.35 -12.37
N LEU A 188 -8.25 -6.48 -12.63
CA LEU A 188 -8.40 -5.78 -13.89
C LEU A 188 -7.62 -4.47 -13.82
N PHE A 189 -6.74 -4.23 -14.77
CA PHE A 189 -6.05 -2.95 -14.94
C PHE A 189 -6.96 -2.00 -15.71
N LEU A 190 -7.42 -0.95 -15.05
CA LEU A 190 -8.32 0.06 -15.64
C LEU A 190 -7.54 1.28 -16.14
N ARG A 191 -6.46 1.62 -15.46
CA ARG A 191 -5.58 2.72 -15.83
C ARG A 191 -4.16 2.40 -15.38
N THR A 192 -3.20 2.72 -16.22
CA THR A 192 -1.78 2.76 -15.87
C THR A 192 -1.19 4.08 -16.32
N GLY A 193 -0.16 4.54 -15.63
CA GLY A 193 0.54 5.75 -16.00
C GLY A 193 1.97 5.76 -15.47
N PHE A 194 2.74 6.68 -16.01
CA PHE A 194 4.11 6.95 -15.63
C PHE A 194 4.25 8.43 -15.28
N ARG A 195 4.92 8.72 -14.18
CA ARG A 195 5.31 10.05 -13.76
C ARG A 195 6.83 10.15 -13.82
N SER A 196 7.32 11.12 -14.58
CA SER A 196 8.75 11.42 -14.65
C SER A 196 9.23 12.02 -13.33
N ALA A 197 10.52 11.86 -13.03
CA ALA A 197 11.13 12.49 -11.87
C ALA A 197 11.12 14.01 -12.03
N SER A 198 10.81 14.71 -10.94
CA SER A 198 11.01 16.14 -10.78
C SER A 198 11.42 16.44 -9.34
N GLU A 199 12.10 17.57 -9.11
CA GLU A 199 12.46 17.99 -7.75
C GLU A 199 11.22 18.21 -6.87
N ALA A 200 10.12 18.69 -7.46
CA ALA A 200 8.88 18.97 -6.73
C ALA A 200 8.03 17.72 -6.49
N GLU A 201 8.12 16.69 -7.35
CA GLU A 201 7.22 15.53 -7.32
C GLU A 201 7.91 14.22 -6.93
N GLY A 202 9.21 14.24 -6.68
CA GLY A 202 10.00 13.07 -6.30
C GLY A 202 10.37 12.13 -7.45
N PRO A 203 10.67 10.86 -7.18
CA PRO A 203 11.23 9.93 -8.15
C PRO A 203 10.24 9.55 -9.25
N SER A 204 10.79 9.16 -10.43
CA SER A 204 9.98 8.52 -11.48
C SER A 204 9.21 7.34 -10.92
N ALA A 205 7.93 7.28 -11.18
CA ALA A 205 7.04 6.25 -10.65
C ALA A 205 6.03 5.77 -11.69
N TYR A 206 5.76 4.49 -11.69
CA TYR A 206 4.56 3.92 -12.29
C TYR A 206 3.40 3.94 -11.30
N PHE A 207 2.19 4.00 -11.82
CA PHE A 207 0.99 3.76 -11.05
C PHE A 207 -0.02 2.93 -11.84
N ALA A 208 -0.91 2.26 -11.10
CA ALA A 208 -2.01 1.52 -11.66
C ALA A 208 -3.28 1.68 -10.82
N PHE A 209 -4.41 1.86 -11.49
CA PHE A 209 -5.74 1.76 -10.91
C PHE A 209 -6.32 0.41 -11.33
N LEU A 210 -6.63 -0.43 -10.34
CA LEU A 210 -7.02 -1.80 -10.52
C LEU A 210 -8.36 -2.07 -9.82
N ARG A 211 -9.13 -3.03 -10.37
CA ARG A 211 -10.31 -3.59 -9.70
C ARG A 211 -10.07 -5.06 -9.40
N ARG A 212 -10.41 -5.48 -8.18
CA ARG A 212 -10.42 -6.90 -7.85
C ARG A 212 -11.38 -7.63 -8.78
N ARG A 213 -10.90 -8.70 -9.43
CA ARG A 213 -11.75 -9.55 -10.28
C ARG A 213 -12.85 -10.18 -9.45
N THR A 214 -14.05 -10.22 -10.03
CA THR A 214 -15.22 -10.93 -9.49
C THR A 214 -15.35 -12.33 -10.08
N GLU A 215 -14.73 -12.55 -11.24
CA GLU A 215 -14.72 -13.81 -11.97
C GLU A 215 -13.29 -14.35 -12.13
N PRO A 216 -13.16 -15.68 -12.29
CA PRO A 216 -11.86 -16.30 -12.54
C PRO A 216 -11.17 -15.71 -13.78
N TYR A 217 -9.86 -15.60 -13.73
CA TYR A 217 -9.05 -15.26 -14.92
C TYR A 217 -9.21 -16.38 -15.96
N PRO A 218 -9.52 -16.08 -17.22
CA PRO A 218 -9.67 -17.11 -18.23
C PRO A 218 -8.34 -17.87 -18.39
N PRO A 219 -8.36 -19.20 -18.57
CA PRO A 219 -7.16 -19.97 -18.80
C PRO A 219 -6.43 -19.43 -20.03
N THR A 220 -5.12 -19.24 -19.93
CA THR A 220 -4.25 -18.95 -21.07
C THR A 220 -4.39 -20.09 -22.08
N ARG A 221 -4.81 -19.79 -23.30
CA ARG A 221 -4.82 -20.74 -24.42
C ARG A 221 -3.40 -21.02 -24.89
#